data_30baad6d7f5452c344da06458bf02a7d
#
_entry.id   30baad6d7f5452c344da06458bf02a7d
#
_cell.length_a   1.000
_cell.length_b   1.000
_cell.length_c   1.000
_cell.angle_alpha   90.00
_cell.angle_beta   90.00
_cell.angle_gamma   90.00
#
_symmetry.space_group_name_H-M   'P 1'
#
loop_
_entity.id
_entity.type
_entity.pdbx_description
1 polymer ?
#
loop_
_entity_poly.entity_id
_entity_poly.type
_entity_poly.pdbx_seq_one_letter_code
_entity_poly.pdbx_strand_id
1 'polypeptide(L)'
;MKRLIPIIFTLFIASVSFAQTTTKPAVTIYNPKANAQADIDVAVAKAKAANKHVFIQVGGNWCIWCIRFHDLVNATPALKELLDKNYETVLLNWSPENKNEAVLKKLNYPGRFGFPVFLILDGDGKLIHTQNSAYLEEGSGHSVKKITEFLKNWNYAALLPENNKY
;
A
#
# COMPACT_ATOMS: atom_id res chain seq x y z
N MET A 1 28.55 -77.03 -29.73
CA MET A 1 28.98 -75.64 -29.67
C MET A 1 27.82 -74.82 -29.18
N LYS A 2 27.79 -74.46 -27.87
CA LYS A 2 26.73 -73.68 -27.24
C LYS A 2 27.11 -72.20 -27.29
N ARG A 3 26.37 -71.39 -28.03
CA ARG A 3 26.58 -69.92 -28.08
C ARG A 3 25.86 -69.27 -26.90
N LEU A 4 26.61 -68.67 -25.99
CA LEU A 4 26.14 -67.81 -24.90
C LEU A 4 25.87 -66.42 -25.47
N ILE A 5 24.65 -65.96 -25.38
CA ILE A 5 24.22 -64.57 -25.72
C ILE A 5 24.29 -63.73 -24.42
N PRO A 6 25.08 -62.68 -24.36
CA PRO A 6 25.08 -61.79 -23.19
C PRO A 6 23.83 -60.90 -23.21
N ILE A 7 23.02 -60.99 -22.16
CA ILE A 7 21.91 -60.06 -21.92
C ILE A 7 22.49 -58.76 -21.34
N ILE A 8 22.48 -57.69 -22.14
CA ILE A 8 22.86 -56.34 -21.69
C ILE A 8 21.64 -55.74 -20.97
N PHE A 9 21.75 -55.61 -19.65
CA PHE A 9 20.75 -54.94 -18.81
C PHE A 9 20.99 -53.45 -18.83
N THR A 10 20.23 -52.71 -19.64
CA THR A 10 20.35 -51.24 -19.72
C THR A 10 19.61 -50.62 -18.52
N LEU A 11 20.38 -50.08 -17.58
CA LEU A 11 19.86 -49.40 -16.40
C LEU A 11 19.37 -47.99 -16.83
N PHE A 12 18.07 -47.80 -16.86
CA PHE A 12 17.44 -46.49 -17.17
C PHE A 12 17.40 -45.64 -15.90
N ILE A 13 18.34 -44.72 -15.75
CA ILE A 13 18.35 -43.77 -14.63
C ILE A 13 17.40 -42.65 -14.98
N ALA A 14 16.22 -42.67 -14.37
CA ALA A 14 15.23 -41.57 -14.43
C ALA A 14 15.71 -40.40 -13.58
N SER A 15 16.20 -39.34 -14.23
CA SER A 15 16.57 -38.11 -13.58
C SER A 15 15.32 -37.35 -13.15
N VAL A 16 15.01 -37.36 -11.88
CA VAL A 16 13.92 -36.54 -11.29
C VAL A 16 14.45 -35.10 -11.14
N SER A 17 14.07 -34.23 -12.07
CA SER A 17 14.36 -32.80 -11.96
C SER A 17 13.39 -32.19 -10.95
N PHE A 18 13.86 -31.83 -9.76
CA PHE A 18 13.14 -30.98 -8.82
C PHE A 18 13.14 -29.55 -9.36
N ALA A 19 12.01 -29.09 -9.88
CA ALA A 19 11.81 -27.67 -10.17
C ALA A 19 11.78 -26.92 -8.84
N GLN A 20 12.86 -26.23 -8.51
CA GLN A 20 12.90 -25.28 -7.40
C GLN A 20 12.05 -24.06 -7.79
N THR A 21 10.83 -23.99 -7.29
CA THR A 21 10.02 -22.78 -7.31
C THR A 21 10.69 -21.75 -6.38
N THR A 22 11.48 -20.84 -6.93
CA THR A 22 11.96 -19.67 -6.20
C THR A 22 10.77 -18.76 -5.95
N THR A 23 10.12 -18.89 -4.79
CA THR A 23 9.12 -17.94 -4.35
C THR A 23 9.82 -16.61 -4.06
N LYS A 24 9.54 -15.58 -4.89
CA LYS A 24 9.98 -14.21 -4.61
C LYS A 24 9.53 -13.84 -3.19
N PRO A 25 10.42 -13.27 -2.35
CA PRO A 25 10.02 -12.85 -1.01
C PRO A 25 8.75 -12.00 -1.06
N ALA A 26 7.79 -12.29 -0.17
CA ALA A 26 6.58 -11.50 -0.07
C ALA A 26 6.95 -10.06 0.29
N VAL A 27 6.45 -9.10 -0.49
CA VAL A 27 6.67 -7.68 -0.20
C VAL A 27 5.89 -7.33 1.07
N THR A 28 6.58 -6.80 2.08
CA THR A 28 6.00 -6.44 3.37
C THR A 28 6.13 -4.94 3.58
N ILE A 29 5.06 -4.19 3.31
CA ILE A 29 4.99 -2.74 3.53
C ILE A 29 4.12 -2.38 4.74
N TYR A 30 3.17 -3.24 5.11
CA TYR A 30 2.35 -3.07 6.31
C TYR A 30 2.88 -3.91 7.47
N ASN A 31 2.78 -3.37 8.69
CA ASN A 31 3.05 -4.12 9.91
C ASN A 31 1.74 -4.60 10.55
N PRO A 32 1.39 -5.91 10.48
CA PRO A 32 0.16 -6.43 11.08
C PRO A 32 0.11 -6.32 12.61
N LYS A 33 1.26 -6.10 13.26
CA LYS A 33 1.37 -5.96 14.72
C LYS A 33 1.35 -4.50 15.19
N ALA A 34 1.30 -3.54 14.26
CA ALA A 34 1.28 -2.12 14.62
C ALA A 34 0.01 -1.74 15.39
N ASN A 35 0.13 -0.80 16.29
CA ASN A 35 -1.01 -0.14 16.93
C ASN A 35 -1.46 1.03 16.05
N ALA A 36 -2.43 0.78 15.17
CA ALA A 36 -2.88 1.77 14.20
C ALA A 36 -3.37 3.09 14.83
N GLN A 37 -4.01 3.04 16.02
CA GLN A 37 -4.43 4.27 16.70
C GLN A 37 -3.23 5.08 17.17
N ALA A 38 -2.24 4.44 17.78
CA ALA A 38 -1.03 5.13 18.23
C ALA A 38 -0.23 5.73 17.06
N ASP A 39 -0.13 5.00 15.93
CA ASP A 39 0.55 5.49 14.73
C ASP A 39 -0.16 6.73 14.16
N ILE A 40 -1.50 6.72 14.13
CA ILE A 40 -2.31 7.88 13.71
C ILE A 40 -2.11 9.05 14.67
N ASP A 41 -2.16 8.82 15.98
CA ASP A 41 -2.03 9.88 16.99
C ASP A 41 -0.66 10.58 16.87
N VAL A 42 0.41 9.81 16.64
CA VAL A 42 1.76 10.34 16.38
C VAL A 42 1.80 11.14 15.07
N ALA A 43 1.21 10.63 14.00
CA ALA A 43 1.17 11.31 12.72
C ALA A 43 0.38 12.62 12.78
N VAL A 44 -0.77 12.64 13.49
CA VAL A 44 -1.58 13.85 13.71
C VAL A 44 -0.78 14.91 14.47
N ALA A 45 -0.09 14.53 15.56
CA ALA A 45 0.73 15.47 16.31
C ALA A 45 1.85 16.11 15.47
N LYS A 46 2.52 15.30 14.63
CA LYS A 46 3.56 15.78 13.71
C LYS A 46 2.97 16.68 12.61
N ALA A 47 1.86 16.26 12.02
CA ALA A 47 1.19 16.99 10.95
C ALA A 47 0.74 18.38 11.45
N LYS A 48 0.15 18.46 12.64
CA LYS A 48 -0.25 19.71 13.29
C LYS A 48 0.94 20.65 13.48
N ALA A 49 2.05 20.14 14.00
CA ALA A 49 3.25 20.94 14.26
C ALA A 49 3.92 21.45 12.98
N ALA A 50 3.76 20.76 11.86
CA ALA A 50 4.40 21.06 10.58
C ALA A 50 3.47 21.74 9.55
N ASN A 51 2.21 22.07 9.91
CA ASN A 51 1.19 22.55 8.96
C ASN A 51 1.01 21.58 7.77
N LYS A 52 0.87 20.31 8.07
CA LYS A 52 0.59 19.22 7.14
C LYS A 52 -0.73 18.57 7.46
N HIS A 53 -1.17 17.69 6.55
CA HIS A 53 -2.23 16.72 6.82
C HIS A 53 -1.66 15.31 7.04
N VAL A 54 -2.49 14.39 7.51
CA VAL A 54 -2.13 12.96 7.59
C VAL A 54 -2.69 12.25 6.37
N PHE A 55 -1.85 11.53 5.66
CA PHE A 55 -2.21 10.62 4.58
C PHE A 55 -2.20 9.19 5.10
N ILE A 56 -3.34 8.51 5.08
CA ILE A 56 -3.45 7.12 5.50
C ILE A 56 -3.73 6.25 4.29
N GLN A 57 -2.85 5.28 4.02
CA GLN A 57 -3.11 4.20 3.07
C GLN A 57 -3.61 2.98 3.84
N VAL A 58 -4.89 2.63 3.69
CA VAL A 58 -5.48 1.43 4.29
C VAL A 58 -5.36 0.25 3.34
N GLY A 59 -4.85 -0.88 3.84
CA GLY A 59 -4.69 -2.09 3.05
C GLY A 59 -3.91 -3.17 3.80
N GLY A 60 -3.23 -4.04 3.07
CA GLY A 60 -2.43 -5.12 3.67
C GLY A 60 -1.41 -5.68 2.67
N ASN A 61 -0.48 -6.50 3.17
CA ASN A 61 0.55 -7.13 2.35
C ASN A 61 0.01 -8.12 1.30
N TRP A 62 -1.23 -8.56 1.43
CA TRP A 62 -1.96 -9.39 0.48
C TRP A 62 -2.50 -8.61 -0.72
N CYS A 63 -2.57 -7.25 -0.60
CA CYS A 63 -3.21 -6.37 -1.57
C CYS A 63 -2.20 -5.89 -2.62
N ILE A 64 -2.21 -6.49 -3.80
CA ILE A 64 -1.26 -6.13 -4.88
C ILE A 64 -1.40 -4.67 -5.33
N TRP A 65 -2.61 -4.10 -5.32
CA TRP A 65 -2.85 -2.71 -5.66
C TRP A 65 -2.27 -1.74 -4.61
N CYS A 66 -2.27 -2.15 -3.33
CA CYS A 66 -1.65 -1.40 -2.25
C CYS A 66 -0.13 -1.33 -2.43
N ILE A 67 0.48 -2.47 -2.80
CA ILE A 67 1.91 -2.58 -3.08
C ILE A 67 2.27 -1.74 -4.32
N ARG A 68 1.51 -1.86 -5.41
CA ARG A 68 1.74 -1.08 -6.64
C ARG A 68 1.67 0.43 -6.41
N PHE A 69 0.71 0.90 -5.60
CA PHE A 69 0.63 2.32 -5.25
C PHE A 69 1.87 2.77 -4.47
N HIS A 70 2.23 2.04 -3.43
CA HIS A 70 3.40 2.31 -2.61
C HIS A 70 4.68 2.34 -3.44
N ASP A 71 4.89 1.35 -4.30
CA ASP A 71 6.06 1.25 -5.16
C ASP A 71 6.11 2.40 -6.18
N LEU A 72 4.98 2.75 -6.80
CA LEU A 72 4.90 3.86 -7.75
C LEU A 72 5.28 5.19 -7.08
N VAL A 73 4.75 5.47 -5.89
CA VAL A 73 5.07 6.71 -5.14
C VAL A 73 6.56 6.76 -4.81
N ASN A 74 7.13 5.65 -4.31
CA ASN A 74 8.55 5.60 -3.95
C ASN A 74 9.50 5.61 -5.17
N ALA A 75 9.08 5.06 -6.30
CA ALA A 75 9.84 5.07 -7.55
C ALA A 75 9.74 6.39 -8.34
N THR A 76 8.80 7.28 -7.96
CA THR A 76 8.56 8.56 -8.66
C THR A 76 8.99 9.72 -7.76
N PRO A 77 10.19 10.31 -7.94
CA PRO A 77 10.73 11.32 -7.03
C PRO A 77 9.77 12.49 -6.77
N ALA A 78 9.09 12.98 -7.82
CA ALA A 78 8.14 14.09 -7.69
C ALA A 78 6.90 13.75 -6.83
N LEU A 79 6.40 12.49 -6.89
CA LEU A 79 5.31 12.05 -6.01
C LEU A 79 5.79 11.87 -4.58
N LYS A 80 6.96 11.27 -4.40
CA LYS A 80 7.56 11.08 -3.08
C LYS A 80 7.80 12.41 -2.38
N GLU A 81 8.39 13.37 -3.08
CA GLU A 81 8.61 14.73 -2.56
C GLU A 81 7.28 15.42 -2.21
N LEU A 82 6.28 15.35 -3.10
CA LEU A 82 4.97 15.94 -2.87
C LEU A 82 4.30 15.34 -1.62
N LEU A 83 4.37 14.02 -1.45
CA LEU A 83 3.82 13.34 -0.28
C LEU A 83 4.57 13.74 0.98
N ASP A 84 5.89 13.62 1.01
CA ASP A 84 6.71 13.90 2.19
C ASP A 84 6.63 15.36 2.64
N LYS A 85 6.54 16.28 1.68
CA LYS A 85 6.45 17.72 1.98
C LYS A 85 5.12 18.12 2.61
N ASN A 86 4.01 17.46 2.22
CA ASN A 86 2.67 17.92 2.55
C ASN A 86 1.93 17.03 3.55
N TYR A 87 2.45 15.82 3.81
CA TYR A 87 1.73 14.84 4.61
C TYR A 87 2.64 14.09 5.58
N GLU A 88 2.06 13.69 6.71
CA GLU A 88 2.58 12.59 7.53
C GLU A 88 1.86 11.31 7.10
N THR A 89 2.63 10.27 6.75
CA THR A 89 2.06 9.06 6.14
C THR A 89 1.90 7.92 7.16
N VAL A 90 0.74 7.27 7.14
CA VAL A 90 0.44 6.07 7.93
C VAL A 90 0.03 4.94 6.99
N LEU A 91 0.66 3.77 7.14
CA LEU A 91 0.23 2.53 6.50
C LEU A 91 -0.64 1.73 7.48
N LEU A 92 -1.97 1.87 7.36
CA LEU A 92 -2.92 1.21 8.24
C LEU A 92 -3.20 -0.20 7.74
N ASN A 93 -2.73 -1.20 8.49
CA ASN A 93 -2.95 -2.60 8.15
C ASN A 93 -4.40 -3.03 8.31
N TRP A 94 -4.91 -3.73 7.31
CA TRP A 94 -6.09 -4.56 7.39
C TRP A 94 -5.73 -5.97 6.89
N SER A 95 -5.78 -6.94 7.77
CA SER A 95 -5.49 -8.34 7.44
C SER A 95 -6.28 -9.27 8.36
N PRO A 96 -6.39 -10.57 8.06
CA PRO A 96 -7.05 -11.53 8.95
C PRO A 96 -6.49 -11.52 10.38
N GLU A 97 -5.18 -11.27 10.54
CA GLU A 97 -4.50 -11.26 11.84
C GLU A 97 -4.81 -9.99 12.64
N ASN A 98 -5.03 -8.87 11.94
CA ASN A 98 -5.35 -7.59 12.58
C ASN A 98 -6.18 -6.72 11.64
N LYS A 99 -7.49 -6.70 11.87
CA LYS A 99 -8.46 -5.95 11.07
C LYS A 99 -8.56 -4.48 11.45
N ASN A 100 -8.01 -4.09 12.61
CA ASN A 100 -8.08 -2.72 13.13
C ASN A 100 -9.52 -2.15 13.15
N GLU A 101 -10.53 -2.98 13.45
CA GLU A 101 -11.96 -2.65 13.29
C GLU A 101 -12.38 -1.39 14.05
N ALA A 102 -11.88 -1.22 15.30
CA ALA A 102 -12.21 -0.06 16.12
C ALA A 102 -11.73 1.27 15.49
N VAL A 103 -10.53 1.25 14.90
CA VAL A 103 -9.96 2.42 14.19
C VAL A 103 -10.71 2.68 12.90
N LEU A 104 -10.96 1.64 12.10
CA LEU A 104 -11.69 1.78 10.84
C LEU A 104 -13.14 2.25 11.05
N LYS A 105 -13.78 1.86 12.17
CA LYS A 105 -15.10 2.38 12.57
C LYS A 105 -15.05 3.88 12.80
N LYS A 106 -14.07 4.39 13.55
CA LYS A 106 -13.88 5.82 13.78
C LYS A 106 -13.62 6.60 12.48
N LEU A 107 -13.00 5.94 11.50
CA LEU A 107 -12.71 6.49 10.16
C LEU A 107 -13.83 6.22 9.15
N ASN A 108 -15.08 6.02 9.61
CA ASN A 108 -16.27 5.84 8.79
C ASN A 108 -16.22 4.63 7.85
N TYR A 109 -15.64 3.50 8.30
CA TYR A 109 -15.61 2.21 7.56
C TYR A 109 -15.10 2.34 6.12
N PRO A 110 -13.88 2.83 5.89
CA PRO A 110 -13.38 3.11 4.54
C PRO A 110 -13.25 1.86 3.67
N GLY A 111 -13.12 0.66 4.25
CA GLY A 111 -13.02 -0.60 3.52
C GLY A 111 -14.17 -0.92 2.57
N ARG A 112 -15.34 -0.20 2.67
CA ARG A 112 -16.44 -0.31 1.70
C ARG A 112 -16.07 0.12 0.29
N PHE A 113 -14.97 0.85 0.12
CA PHE A 113 -14.46 1.28 -1.19
C PHE A 113 -13.42 0.32 -1.78
N GLY A 114 -13.13 -0.80 -1.10
CA GLY A 114 -12.05 -1.72 -1.49
C GLY A 114 -10.68 -1.28 -0.96
N PHE A 115 -9.61 -1.88 -1.49
CA PHE A 115 -8.23 -1.63 -1.07
C PHE A 115 -7.29 -1.47 -2.27
N PRO A 116 -6.33 -0.52 -2.23
CA PRO A 116 -6.18 0.46 -1.15
C PRO A 116 -7.33 1.45 -1.12
N VAL A 117 -7.61 2.01 0.05
CA VAL A 117 -8.40 3.22 0.20
C VAL A 117 -7.53 4.24 0.93
N PHE A 118 -7.63 5.51 0.53
CA PHE A 118 -6.82 6.56 1.10
C PHE A 118 -7.68 7.52 1.92
N LEU A 119 -7.15 7.95 3.06
CA LEU A 119 -7.83 8.88 3.95
C LEU A 119 -6.93 10.08 4.18
N ILE A 120 -7.53 11.25 4.25
CA ILE A 120 -6.85 12.47 4.68
C ILE A 120 -7.46 12.93 6.00
N LEU A 121 -6.59 13.08 7.01
CA LEU A 121 -6.97 13.74 8.25
C LEU A 121 -6.31 15.12 8.30
N ASP A 122 -6.99 16.08 8.92
CA ASP A 122 -6.38 17.37 9.24
C ASP A 122 -5.45 17.28 10.46
N GLY A 123 -4.83 18.40 10.85
CA GLY A 123 -3.94 18.49 11.99
C GLY A 123 -4.60 18.26 13.35
N ASP A 124 -5.93 18.19 13.40
CA ASP A 124 -6.71 17.87 14.61
C ASP A 124 -7.20 16.41 14.59
N GLY A 125 -6.80 15.63 13.58
CA GLY A 125 -7.18 14.22 13.43
C GLY A 125 -8.59 14.01 12.87
N LYS A 126 -9.26 15.05 12.38
CA LYS A 126 -10.56 14.95 11.75
C LYS A 126 -10.41 14.38 10.33
N LEU A 127 -11.22 13.37 9.99
CA LEU A 127 -11.31 12.85 8.63
C LEU A 127 -11.97 13.92 7.72
N ILE A 128 -11.19 14.43 6.77
CA ILE A 128 -11.63 15.47 5.81
C ILE A 128 -11.84 14.92 4.41
N HIS A 129 -11.25 13.76 4.07
CA HIS A 129 -11.49 13.13 2.78
C HIS A 129 -11.27 11.62 2.81
N THR A 130 -12.05 10.90 2.00
CA THR A 130 -11.87 9.46 1.70
C THR A 130 -11.77 9.29 0.20
N GLN A 131 -10.61 8.85 -0.30
CA GLN A 131 -10.34 8.62 -1.71
C GLN A 131 -10.44 7.14 -2.06
N ASN A 132 -11.40 6.78 -2.88
CA ASN A 132 -11.43 5.46 -3.53
C ASN A 132 -10.28 5.36 -4.53
N SER A 133 -9.47 4.30 -4.42
CA SER A 133 -8.30 4.09 -5.30
C SER A 133 -8.68 3.93 -6.78
N ALA A 134 -9.87 3.41 -7.07
CA ALA A 134 -10.33 3.23 -8.45
C ALA A 134 -10.29 4.51 -9.29
N TYR A 135 -10.50 5.68 -8.65
CA TYR A 135 -10.38 6.97 -9.34
C TYR A 135 -8.95 7.39 -9.65
N LEU A 136 -7.96 6.76 -9.01
CA LEU A 136 -6.53 7.02 -9.22
C LEU A 136 -5.88 5.99 -10.14
N GLU A 137 -6.63 4.96 -10.55
CA GLU A 137 -6.13 3.85 -11.34
C GLU A 137 -6.01 4.21 -12.84
N GLU A 138 -5.03 3.57 -13.50
CA GLU A 138 -4.79 3.64 -14.93
C GLU A 138 -4.09 2.36 -15.39
N GLY A 139 -4.69 1.67 -16.35
CA GLY A 139 -4.20 0.38 -16.82
C GLY A 139 -4.11 -0.66 -15.69
N SER A 140 -2.95 -1.27 -15.52
CA SER A 140 -2.71 -2.26 -14.46
C SER A 140 -2.11 -1.66 -13.17
N GLY A 141 -2.15 -0.34 -13.00
CA GLY A 141 -1.57 0.37 -11.86
C GLY A 141 -2.30 1.67 -11.58
N HIS A 142 -1.55 2.67 -11.11
CA HIS A 142 -2.09 3.98 -10.77
C HIS A 142 -1.48 5.07 -11.66
N SER A 143 -2.24 6.15 -11.88
CA SER A 143 -1.82 7.30 -12.68
C SER A 143 -1.05 8.32 -11.83
N VAL A 144 0.20 8.60 -12.23
CA VAL A 144 1.02 9.65 -11.59
C VAL A 144 0.29 11.00 -11.59
N LYS A 145 -0.38 11.33 -12.71
CA LYS A 145 -1.14 12.58 -12.85
C LYS A 145 -2.28 12.65 -11.85
N LYS A 146 -3.14 11.63 -11.78
CA LYS A 146 -4.30 11.59 -10.88
C LYS A 146 -3.87 11.63 -9.40
N ILE A 147 -2.80 10.90 -9.03
CA ILE A 147 -2.24 10.94 -7.68
C ILE A 147 -1.73 12.34 -7.36
N THR A 148 -1.00 12.97 -8.28
CA THR A 148 -0.48 14.33 -8.11
C THR A 148 -1.62 15.32 -7.87
N GLU A 149 -2.69 15.26 -8.65
CA GLU A 149 -3.87 16.12 -8.50
C GLU A 149 -4.56 15.88 -7.16
N PHE A 150 -4.76 14.63 -6.77
CA PHE A 150 -5.33 14.26 -5.48
C PHE A 150 -4.51 14.83 -4.32
N LEU A 151 -3.19 14.62 -4.30
CA LEU A 151 -2.33 15.10 -3.22
C LEU A 151 -2.25 16.64 -3.19
N LYS A 152 -2.29 17.31 -4.33
CA LYS A 152 -2.32 18.78 -4.37
C LYS A 152 -3.64 19.36 -3.86
N ASN A 153 -4.76 18.73 -4.15
CA ASN A 153 -6.08 19.23 -3.78
C ASN A 153 -6.40 19.08 -2.29
N TRP A 154 -5.73 18.16 -1.60
CA TRP A 154 -6.03 17.83 -0.20
C TRP A 154 -4.89 18.14 0.78
N ASN A 155 -3.85 18.86 0.36
CA ASN A 155 -2.81 19.29 1.27
C ASN A 155 -3.28 20.47 2.15
N TYR A 156 -2.52 20.75 3.20
CA TYR A 156 -2.85 21.81 4.16
C TYR A 156 -3.05 23.17 3.45
N ALA A 157 -2.12 23.55 2.57
CA ALA A 157 -2.17 24.84 1.88
C ALA A 157 -3.40 24.97 0.96
N ALA A 158 -3.84 23.87 0.32
CA ALA A 158 -4.99 23.90 -0.58
C ALA A 158 -6.32 24.23 0.14
N LEU A 159 -6.40 23.96 1.44
CA LEU A 159 -7.64 24.18 2.22
C LEU A 159 -7.61 25.50 3.01
N LEU A 160 -6.56 26.29 2.91
CA LEU A 160 -6.52 27.60 3.53
C LEU A 160 -7.52 28.56 2.83
N PRO A 161 -8.30 29.35 3.58
CA PRO A 161 -9.30 30.26 3.00
C PRO A 161 -8.72 31.23 1.99
N GLU A 162 -7.49 31.72 2.19
CA GLU A 162 -6.80 32.63 1.29
C GLU A 162 -6.50 32.03 -0.08
N ASN A 163 -6.43 30.70 -0.19
CA ASN A 163 -6.19 29.99 -1.45
C ASN A 163 -7.49 29.58 -2.16
N ASN A 164 -8.67 29.84 -1.54
CA ASN A 164 -10.01 29.46 -2.03
C ASN A 164 -10.91 30.71 -2.24
N LYS A 165 -10.36 31.71 -2.91
CA LYS A 165 -11.13 32.92 -3.27
C LYS A 165 -11.90 32.63 -4.57
N TYR A 166 -13.20 32.66 -4.52
CA TYR A 166 -14.11 32.57 -5.65
C TYR A 166 -14.52 33.96 -6.10
#